data_8e892ef37264f5097b5ad5f831e40532
#
_entry.id   8e892ef37264f5097b5ad5f831e40532
#
_cell.length_a   1.000
_cell.length_b   1.000
_cell.length_c   1.000
_cell.angle_alpha   90.00
_cell.angle_beta   90.00
_cell.angle_gamma   90.00
#
_symmetry.space_group_name_H-M   'P 1'
#
loop_
_entity.id
_entity.type
_entity.pdbx_description
1 polymer ?
#
loop_
_entity_poly.entity_id
_entity_poly.type
_entity_poly.pdbx_seq_one_letter_code
_entity_poly.pdbx_strand_id
1 'polypeptide(L)'
;TTPEPITLHRTLAAAKANRITHAAMEASSHGLDQRRLDGVTLTAAGFTNFTQDHLDYHHTFEAYFDAKAGLFARVLPDNGIAVINIDDPRGLDMAAIAAARGQEVITVGRDGGDLYLSAQRFDSTGQDVRFDYKGKAYTARLPLIGGFQADNVMLACGLVIACGADPARVFETLPHLGTVRGRMQLAATRDNGAAVFVDYAHT
;
A
#
# COMPACT_ATOMS: atom_id res chain seq x y z
N THR A 1 -6.74 0.31 13.43
CA THR A 1 -5.72 0.56 12.42
C THR A 1 -5.12 1.96 12.56
N THR A 2 -5.85 3.05 12.30
CA THR A 2 -5.34 4.42 12.55
C THR A 2 -5.52 4.78 14.03
N PRO A 3 -4.44 5.05 14.79
CA PRO A 3 -4.54 5.42 16.22
C PRO A 3 -5.32 6.73 16.42
N GLU A 4 -5.78 6.94 17.65
CA GLU A 4 -6.33 8.23 18.06
C GLU A 4 -5.27 9.34 17.95
N PRO A 5 -5.65 10.61 17.66
CA PRO A 5 -4.71 11.68 17.34
C PRO A 5 -3.62 11.87 18.38
N ILE A 6 -3.98 11.94 19.66
CA ILE A 6 -3.01 12.14 20.76
C ILE A 6 -2.00 10.98 20.82
N THR A 7 -2.48 9.75 20.68
CA THR A 7 -1.63 8.54 20.67
C THR A 7 -0.70 8.54 19.46
N LEU A 8 -1.22 8.89 18.28
CA LEU A 8 -0.43 8.97 17.05
C LEU A 8 0.71 9.99 17.19
N HIS A 9 0.40 11.21 17.56
CA HIS A 9 1.41 12.27 17.72
C HIS A 9 2.45 11.93 18.80
N ARG A 10 2.02 11.33 19.91
CA ARG A 10 2.94 10.85 20.96
C ARG A 10 3.87 9.76 20.43
N THR A 11 3.33 8.81 19.65
CA THR A 11 4.11 7.72 19.04
C THR A 11 5.14 8.28 18.06
N LEU A 12 4.76 9.23 17.19
CA LEU A 12 5.67 9.86 16.25
C LEU A 12 6.76 10.69 16.97
N ALA A 13 6.40 11.39 18.04
CA ALA A 13 7.37 12.13 18.87
C ALA A 13 8.38 11.16 19.55
N ALA A 14 7.90 10.04 20.08
CA ALA A 14 8.76 9.00 20.65
C ALA A 14 9.66 8.35 19.60
N ALA A 15 9.14 8.06 18.40
CA ALA A 15 9.92 7.55 17.27
C ALA A 15 11.06 8.52 16.90
N LYS A 16 10.77 9.81 16.78
CA LYS A 16 11.78 10.85 16.54
C LYS A 16 12.85 10.90 17.65
N ALA A 17 12.43 10.84 18.92
CA ALA A 17 13.36 10.82 20.05
C ALA A 17 14.27 9.59 20.04
N ASN A 18 13.80 8.46 19.55
CA ASN A 18 14.56 7.22 19.35
C ASN A 18 15.32 7.17 18.01
N ARG A 19 15.42 8.29 17.29
CA ARG A 19 16.13 8.40 16.00
C ARG A 19 15.60 7.47 14.90
N ILE A 20 14.33 7.12 14.97
CA ILE A 20 13.66 6.39 13.89
C ILE A 20 13.48 7.37 12.73
N THR A 21 13.99 6.99 11.56
CA THR A 21 14.02 7.87 10.37
C THR A 21 12.85 7.62 9.43
N HIS A 22 12.24 6.43 9.46
CA HIS A 22 11.13 6.07 8.60
C HIS A 22 10.02 5.42 9.43
N ALA A 23 8.78 5.76 9.12
CA ALA A 23 7.60 5.16 9.70
C ALA A 23 6.58 4.89 8.60
N ALA A 24 5.88 3.78 8.69
CA ALA A 24 4.74 3.44 7.85
C ALA A 24 3.52 3.17 8.71
N MET A 25 2.35 3.60 8.26
CA MET A 25 1.10 3.41 8.97
C MET A 25 -0.06 3.23 7.99
N GLU A 26 -1.10 2.59 8.47
CA GLU A 26 -2.36 2.47 7.73
C GLU A 26 -3.25 3.69 8.01
N ALA A 27 -3.77 4.31 6.93
CA ALA A 27 -4.73 5.39 6.99
C ALA A 27 -6.14 4.83 6.70
N SER A 28 -6.89 4.48 7.73
CA SER A 28 -8.26 3.99 7.58
C SER A 28 -9.21 5.13 7.18
N SER A 29 -10.29 4.79 6.45
CA SER A 29 -11.33 5.77 6.09
C SER A 29 -11.94 6.46 7.30
N HIS A 30 -12.21 5.71 8.38
CA HIS A 30 -12.64 6.28 9.66
C HIS A 30 -11.61 7.27 10.24
N GLY A 31 -10.31 6.91 10.20
CA GLY A 31 -9.25 7.78 10.70
C GLY A 31 -9.12 9.07 9.90
N LEU A 32 -9.34 9.00 8.60
CA LEU A 32 -9.32 10.15 7.70
C LEU A 32 -10.54 11.05 7.90
N ASP A 33 -11.73 10.46 7.98
CA ASP A 33 -12.99 11.17 8.23
C ASP A 33 -12.98 11.87 9.61
N GLN A 34 -12.51 11.17 10.63
CA GLN A 34 -12.34 11.69 11.99
C GLN A 34 -11.11 12.58 12.18
N ARG A 35 -10.41 12.90 11.10
CA ARG A 35 -9.23 13.79 11.09
C ARG A 35 -8.10 13.36 12.03
N ARG A 36 -7.94 12.06 12.25
CA ARG A 36 -6.93 11.52 13.17
C ARG A 36 -5.49 11.74 12.70
N LEU A 37 -5.29 11.97 11.40
CA LEU A 37 -3.97 12.24 10.79
C LEU A 37 -3.69 13.73 10.60
N ASP A 38 -4.61 14.62 10.96
CA ASP A 38 -4.39 16.05 10.80
C ASP A 38 -3.18 16.50 11.64
N GLY A 39 -2.32 17.33 11.03
CA GLY A 39 -1.04 17.75 11.64
C GLY A 39 0.12 16.77 11.47
N VAL A 40 -0.08 15.58 10.88
CA VAL A 40 1.01 14.69 10.46
C VAL A 40 1.49 15.11 9.07
N THR A 41 2.80 15.34 8.93
CA THR A 41 3.42 15.62 7.63
C THR A 41 3.86 14.31 6.99
N LEU A 42 3.24 13.93 5.88
CA LEU A 42 3.58 12.72 5.13
C LEU A 42 4.53 13.05 3.97
N THR A 43 5.52 12.19 3.74
CA THR A 43 6.37 12.24 2.53
C THR A 43 5.64 11.60 1.35
N ALA A 44 5.00 10.47 1.57
CA ALA A 44 4.25 9.74 0.56
C ALA A 44 2.97 9.14 1.14
N ALA A 45 1.98 8.90 0.29
CA ALA A 45 0.76 8.20 0.61
C ALA A 45 0.38 7.24 -0.51
N GLY A 46 -0.20 6.08 -0.15
CA GLY A 46 -0.58 5.04 -1.11
C GLY A 46 -2.07 4.77 -1.14
N PHE A 47 -2.60 4.49 -2.33
CA PHE A 47 -3.95 3.99 -2.55
C PHE A 47 -3.88 2.56 -3.10
N THR A 48 -4.39 1.60 -2.34
CA THR A 48 -4.35 0.17 -2.69
C THR A 48 -5.54 -0.23 -3.54
N ASN A 49 -6.75 -0.10 -2.99
CA ASN A 49 -8.00 -0.45 -3.63
C ASN A 49 -9.19 0.22 -2.94
N PHE A 50 -10.33 0.13 -3.64
CA PHE A 50 -11.63 0.59 -3.16
C PHE A 50 -12.68 -0.49 -3.41
N THR A 51 -12.98 -1.28 -2.39
CA THR A 51 -13.98 -2.33 -2.41
C THR A 51 -15.11 -2.03 -1.45
N GLN A 52 -16.23 -2.74 -1.59
CA GLN A 52 -17.38 -2.56 -0.71
C GLN A 52 -17.04 -2.97 0.72
N ASP A 53 -16.89 -1.96 1.59
CA ASP A 53 -16.64 -2.13 3.02
C ASP A 53 -17.10 -0.88 3.78
N HIS A 54 -17.23 -0.97 5.11
CA HIS A 54 -17.50 0.19 5.99
C HIS A 54 -18.74 1.03 5.66
N LEU A 55 -19.75 0.48 4.97
CA LEU A 55 -21.01 1.19 4.66
C LEU A 55 -21.90 1.37 5.90
N ASP A 56 -21.66 0.59 6.95
CA ASP A 56 -22.25 0.77 8.27
C ASP A 56 -21.87 2.13 8.90
N TYR A 57 -20.69 2.64 8.59
CA TYR A 57 -20.19 3.93 9.05
C TYR A 57 -20.41 5.06 8.04
N HIS A 58 -20.00 4.87 6.79
CA HIS A 58 -20.03 5.93 5.77
C HIS A 58 -21.37 6.11 5.08
N HIS A 59 -22.30 5.16 5.23
CA HIS A 59 -23.67 5.11 4.68
C HIS A 59 -23.76 5.07 3.15
N THR A 60 -22.82 5.67 2.40
CA THR A 60 -22.77 5.66 0.93
C THR A 60 -21.37 5.38 0.41
N PHE A 61 -21.29 4.85 -0.81
CA PHE A 61 -20.02 4.61 -1.50
C PHE A 61 -19.23 5.91 -1.75
N GLU A 62 -19.95 6.98 -2.10
CA GLU A 62 -19.36 8.29 -2.34
C GLU A 62 -18.75 8.86 -1.05
N ALA A 63 -19.45 8.83 0.07
CA ALA A 63 -18.93 9.29 1.35
C ALA A 63 -17.70 8.46 1.79
N TYR A 64 -17.72 7.15 1.53
CA TYR A 64 -16.56 6.29 1.80
C TYR A 64 -15.38 6.63 0.89
N PHE A 65 -15.64 6.87 -0.40
CA PHE A 65 -14.60 7.32 -1.34
C PHE A 65 -14.01 8.66 -0.92
N ASP A 66 -14.86 9.65 -0.63
CA ASP A 66 -14.45 11.00 -0.22
C ASP A 66 -13.59 10.97 1.06
N ALA A 67 -13.96 10.11 2.02
CA ALA A 67 -13.15 9.91 3.22
C ALA A 67 -11.74 9.41 2.88
N LYS A 68 -11.60 8.40 2.00
CA LYS A 68 -10.29 7.91 1.52
C LYS A 68 -9.55 8.95 0.69
N ALA A 69 -10.25 9.66 -0.20
CA ALA A 69 -9.69 10.73 -1.02
C ALA A 69 -9.12 11.87 -0.18
N GLY A 70 -9.65 12.08 1.03
CA GLY A 70 -9.12 13.01 2.01
C GLY A 70 -7.64 12.81 2.36
N LEU A 71 -7.09 11.61 2.13
CA LEU A 71 -5.65 11.36 2.29
C LEU A 71 -4.83 12.21 1.30
N PHE A 72 -5.25 12.28 0.05
CA PHE A 72 -4.58 13.04 -1.02
C PHE A 72 -5.08 14.49 -1.08
N ALA A 73 -6.38 14.69 -0.92
CA ALA A 73 -6.99 16.03 -1.01
C ALA A 73 -6.61 16.95 0.16
N ARG A 74 -6.19 16.41 1.32
CA ARG A 74 -6.01 17.21 2.54
C ARG A 74 -4.77 16.87 3.35
N VAL A 75 -4.48 15.58 3.58
CA VAL A 75 -3.44 15.15 4.53
C VAL A 75 -2.04 15.15 3.89
N LEU A 76 -1.91 14.54 2.71
CA LEU A 76 -0.66 14.58 1.95
C LEU A 76 -0.38 16.03 1.51
N PRO A 77 0.78 16.61 1.82
CA PRO A 77 1.10 17.97 1.39
C PRO A 77 1.28 18.07 -0.13
N ASP A 78 1.23 19.28 -0.69
CA ASP A 78 1.30 19.52 -2.14
C ASP A 78 2.64 19.07 -2.76
N ASN A 79 3.71 19.05 -1.96
CA ASN A 79 5.02 18.52 -2.34
C ASN A 79 5.20 17.03 -1.98
N GLY A 80 4.14 16.36 -1.53
CA GLY A 80 4.16 14.92 -1.24
C GLY A 80 4.00 14.08 -2.50
N ILE A 81 4.24 12.78 -2.39
CA ILE A 81 4.16 11.84 -3.50
C ILE A 81 3.01 10.87 -3.27
N ALA A 82 2.08 10.81 -4.23
CA ALA A 82 0.95 9.88 -4.23
C ALA A 82 1.31 8.62 -5.02
N VAL A 83 1.20 7.45 -4.42
CA VAL A 83 1.42 6.15 -5.08
C VAL A 83 0.07 5.47 -5.27
N ILE A 84 -0.38 5.34 -6.49
CA ILE A 84 -1.76 4.99 -6.81
C ILE A 84 -1.84 3.68 -7.60
N ASN A 85 -2.59 2.71 -7.08
CA ASN A 85 -2.98 1.54 -7.85
C ASN A 85 -4.07 1.92 -8.87
N ILE A 86 -3.71 1.91 -10.16
CA ILE A 86 -4.60 2.30 -11.26
C ILE A 86 -5.42 1.13 -11.84
N ASP A 87 -5.20 -0.10 -11.38
CA ASP A 87 -6.06 -1.24 -11.72
C ASP A 87 -7.39 -1.21 -10.95
N ASP A 88 -7.43 -0.47 -9.85
CA ASP A 88 -8.69 -0.20 -9.14
C ASP A 88 -9.56 0.76 -9.95
N PRO A 89 -10.88 0.51 -10.11
CA PRO A 89 -11.78 1.37 -10.87
C PRO A 89 -11.77 2.85 -10.42
N ARG A 90 -11.45 3.13 -9.15
CA ARG A 90 -11.35 4.49 -8.61
C ARG A 90 -9.91 5.01 -8.53
N GLY A 91 -8.93 4.22 -9.02
CA GLY A 91 -7.52 4.59 -8.99
C GLY A 91 -7.22 5.87 -9.77
N LEU A 92 -7.77 5.99 -10.99
CA LEU A 92 -7.57 7.19 -11.82
C LEU A 92 -8.23 8.44 -11.19
N ASP A 93 -9.36 8.30 -10.51
CA ASP A 93 -9.99 9.40 -9.77
C ASP A 93 -9.07 9.88 -8.64
N MET A 94 -8.48 8.93 -7.88
CA MET A 94 -7.50 9.27 -6.83
C MET A 94 -6.25 9.94 -7.37
N ALA A 95 -5.74 9.46 -8.52
CA ALA A 95 -4.59 10.07 -9.18
C ALA A 95 -4.90 11.51 -9.64
N ALA A 96 -6.10 11.75 -10.18
CA ALA A 96 -6.54 13.07 -10.58
C ALA A 96 -6.66 14.03 -9.37
N ILE A 97 -7.18 13.56 -8.24
CA ILE A 97 -7.26 14.35 -6.99
C ILE A 97 -5.86 14.75 -6.52
N ALA A 98 -4.90 13.82 -6.50
CA ALA A 98 -3.52 14.09 -6.13
C ALA A 98 -2.85 15.10 -7.07
N ALA A 99 -2.98 14.88 -8.39
CA ALA A 99 -2.42 15.75 -9.41
C ALA A 99 -3.00 17.17 -9.36
N ALA A 100 -4.29 17.32 -9.09
CA ALA A 100 -4.94 18.63 -8.94
C ALA A 100 -4.38 19.45 -7.77
N ARG A 101 -3.76 18.79 -6.77
CA ARG A 101 -3.03 19.43 -5.68
C ARG A 101 -1.56 19.74 -5.99
N GLY A 102 -1.07 19.37 -7.19
CA GLY A 102 0.33 19.50 -7.55
C GLY A 102 1.25 18.43 -6.96
N GLN A 103 0.69 17.37 -6.37
CA GLN A 103 1.44 16.23 -5.87
C GLN A 103 2.04 15.45 -7.04
N GLU A 104 3.26 14.93 -6.87
CA GLU A 104 3.82 13.94 -7.79
C GLU A 104 3.01 12.64 -7.66
N VAL A 105 2.67 12.04 -8.80
CA VAL A 105 1.92 10.77 -8.83
C VAL A 105 2.80 9.68 -9.41
N ILE A 106 2.98 8.59 -8.67
CA ILE A 106 3.56 7.33 -9.15
C ILE A 106 2.41 6.34 -9.31
N THR A 107 2.21 5.87 -10.51
CA THR A 107 1.16 4.91 -10.84
C THR A 107 1.67 3.47 -10.76
N VAL A 108 0.85 2.58 -10.19
CA VAL A 108 1.14 1.15 -10.08
C VAL A 108 0.00 0.38 -10.72
N GLY A 109 0.28 -0.61 -11.56
CA GLY A 109 -0.77 -1.40 -12.19
C GLY A 109 -0.27 -2.60 -12.99
N ARG A 110 -1.21 -3.33 -13.61
CA ARG A 110 -0.98 -4.49 -14.49
C ARG A 110 -1.14 -4.13 -15.96
N ASP A 111 -2.00 -3.15 -16.25
CA ASP A 111 -2.30 -2.68 -17.61
C ASP A 111 -1.62 -1.34 -17.90
N GLY A 112 -0.49 -1.06 -17.25
CA GLY A 112 0.30 0.16 -17.38
C GLY A 112 0.70 0.74 -16.04
N GLY A 113 1.37 1.90 -16.07
CA GLY A 113 1.85 2.60 -14.89
C GLY A 113 3.37 2.77 -14.87
N ASP A 114 3.85 3.57 -13.91
CA ASP A 114 5.29 3.77 -13.69
C ASP A 114 5.96 2.53 -13.13
N LEU A 115 5.22 1.76 -12.33
CA LEU A 115 5.58 0.45 -11.83
C LEU A 115 4.55 -0.57 -12.37
N TYR A 116 4.91 -1.29 -13.39
CA TYR A 116 4.02 -2.14 -14.17
C TYR A 116 4.29 -3.62 -13.94
N LEU A 117 3.33 -4.35 -13.34
CA LEU A 117 3.41 -5.81 -13.13
C LEU A 117 3.00 -6.56 -14.40
N SER A 118 3.96 -6.97 -15.22
CA SER A 118 3.73 -7.55 -16.54
C SER A 118 3.46 -9.05 -16.54
N ALA A 119 3.95 -9.81 -15.54
CA ALA A 119 3.69 -11.24 -15.43
C ALA A 119 3.80 -11.74 -13.99
N GLN A 120 3.08 -12.83 -13.71
CA GLN A 120 3.01 -13.46 -12.40
C GLN A 120 2.85 -14.96 -12.57
N ARG A 121 3.69 -15.76 -11.88
CA ARG A 121 3.62 -17.21 -11.87
C ARG A 121 3.68 -17.72 -10.44
N PHE A 122 2.74 -18.56 -10.07
CA PHE A 122 2.56 -19.09 -8.72
C PHE A 122 3.14 -20.48 -8.56
N ASP A 123 3.60 -20.78 -7.35
CA ASP A 123 3.83 -22.12 -6.85
C ASP A 123 3.42 -22.24 -5.36
N SER A 124 3.69 -23.38 -4.73
CA SER A 124 3.31 -23.66 -3.33
C SER A 124 4.07 -22.83 -2.29
N THR A 125 5.11 -22.11 -2.68
CA THR A 125 5.99 -21.35 -1.75
C THR A 125 5.99 -19.86 -2.00
N GLY A 126 5.26 -19.39 -3.00
CA GLY A 126 5.19 -17.98 -3.36
C GLY A 126 4.93 -17.77 -4.85
N GLN A 127 5.56 -16.77 -5.42
CA GLN A 127 5.34 -16.38 -6.81
C GLN A 127 6.56 -15.72 -7.42
N ASP A 128 6.81 -16.00 -8.71
CA ASP A 128 7.75 -15.24 -9.53
C ASP A 128 6.99 -14.11 -10.22
N VAL A 129 7.54 -12.92 -10.18
CA VAL A 129 6.98 -11.72 -10.80
C VAL A 129 7.94 -11.12 -11.80
N ARG A 130 7.38 -10.61 -12.90
CA ARG A 130 8.06 -9.73 -13.83
C ARG A 130 7.36 -8.38 -13.80
N PHE A 131 8.13 -7.34 -13.68
CA PHE A 131 7.63 -5.97 -13.64
C PHE A 131 8.59 -5.02 -14.32
N ASP A 132 8.08 -3.86 -14.70
CA ASP A 132 8.85 -2.79 -15.31
C ASP A 132 8.79 -1.55 -14.39
N TYR A 133 9.90 -0.85 -14.31
CA TYR A 133 9.96 0.46 -13.65
C TYR A 133 10.71 1.43 -14.57
N LYS A 134 10.01 2.50 -14.99
CA LYS A 134 10.53 3.53 -15.90
C LYS A 134 11.18 2.92 -17.15
N GLY A 135 10.53 1.92 -17.75
CA GLY A 135 10.96 1.27 -19.00
C GLY A 135 12.09 0.24 -18.84
N LYS A 136 12.49 -0.08 -17.61
CA LYS A 136 13.45 -1.14 -17.33
C LYS A 136 12.76 -2.36 -16.70
N ALA A 137 12.94 -3.53 -17.33
CA ALA A 137 12.34 -4.78 -16.86
C ALA A 137 13.16 -5.40 -15.72
N TYR A 138 12.43 -5.95 -14.75
CA TYR A 138 12.95 -6.66 -13.57
C TYR A 138 12.21 -7.99 -13.40
N THR A 139 12.86 -8.92 -12.73
CA THR A 139 12.25 -10.16 -12.26
C THR A 139 12.62 -10.37 -10.80
N ALA A 140 11.68 -10.86 -10.02
CA ALA A 140 11.93 -11.17 -8.62
C ALA A 140 11.09 -12.37 -8.15
N ARG A 141 11.60 -13.06 -7.13
CA ARG A 141 10.84 -14.02 -6.35
C ARG A 141 10.18 -13.30 -5.19
N LEU A 142 8.87 -13.50 -5.00
CA LEU A 142 8.14 -13.10 -3.81
C LEU A 142 7.77 -14.34 -3.01
N PRO A 143 8.29 -14.55 -1.80
CA PRO A 143 7.91 -15.66 -0.93
C PRO A 143 6.57 -15.37 -0.23
N LEU A 144 5.58 -14.92 -1.01
CA LEU A 144 4.26 -14.49 -0.58
C LEU A 144 3.20 -15.23 -1.39
N ILE A 145 2.19 -15.76 -0.71
CA ILE A 145 1.10 -16.52 -1.32
C ILE A 145 -0.12 -15.63 -1.50
N GLY A 146 -0.77 -15.74 -2.66
CA GLY A 146 -1.92 -14.92 -3.04
C GLY A 146 -1.58 -13.88 -4.10
N GLY A 147 -2.36 -13.83 -5.18
CA GLY A 147 -2.11 -12.96 -6.34
C GLY A 147 -2.05 -11.48 -6.00
N PHE A 148 -2.94 -11.04 -5.11
CA PHE A 148 -3.02 -9.67 -4.62
C PHE A 148 -1.76 -9.20 -3.87
N GLN A 149 -0.93 -10.11 -3.38
CA GLN A 149 0.30 -9.75 -2.67
C GLN A 149 1.31 -9.06 -3.59
N ALA A 150 1.36 -9.43 -4.88
CA ALA A 150 2.25 -8.74 -5.81
C ALA A 150 1.84 -7.28 -6.02
N ASP A 151 0.54 -7.00 -6.11
CA ASP A 151 0.02 -5.64 -6.25
C ASP A 151 0.35 -4.80 -5.01
N ASN A 152 0.16 -5.38 -3.82
CA ASN A 152 0.54 -4.75 -2.55
C ASN A 152 2.05 -4.48 -2.46
N VAL A 153 2.87 -5.43 -2.93
CA VAL A 153 4.34 -5.28 -2.95
C VAL A 153 4.76 -4.18 -3.93
N MET A 154 4.16 -4.14 -5.12
CA MET A 154 4.48 -3.06 -6.08
C MET A 154 4.12 -1.69 -5.51
N LEU A 155 2.96 -1.56 -4.87
CA LEU A 155 2.58 -0.31 -4.20
C LEU A 155 3.57 0.06 -3.07
N ALA A 156 3.96 -0.93 -2.26
CA ALA A 156 4.96 -0.72 -1.20
C ALA A 156 6.32 -0.29 -1.76
N CYS A 157 6.77 -0.89 -2.88
CA CYS A 157 7.98 -0.45 -3.60
C CYS A 157 7.87 1.02 -4.02
N GLY A 158 6.74 1.39 -4.63
CA GLY A 158 6.47 2.78 -5.01
C GLY A 158 6.57 3.74 -3.82
N LEU A 159 6.00 3.38 -2.67
CA LEU A 159 6.06 4.19 -1.45
C LEU A 159 7.49 4.34 -0.90
N VAL A 160 8.26 3.26 -0.90
CA VAL A 160 9.66 3.29 -0.40
C VAL A 160 10.54 4.12 -1.34
N ILE A 161 10.34 4.00 -2.66
CA ILE A 161 11.02 4.81 -3.68
C ILE A 161 10.62 6.28 -3.54
N ALA A 162 9.34 6.58 -3.33
CA ALA A 162 8.84 7.94 -3.07
C ALA A 162 9.46 8.56 -1.82
N CYS A 163 9.85 7.75 -0.83
CA CYS A 163 10.59 8.19 0.36
C CYS A 163 12.11 8.33 0.12
N GLY A 164 12.59 8.23 -1.12
CA GLY A 164 13.97 8.50 -1.52
C GLY A 164 14.89 7.28 -1.56
N ALA A 165 14.37 6.06 -1.43
CA ALA A 165 15.19 4.87 -1.58
C ALA A 165 15.59 4.61 -3.03
N ASP A 166 16.79 4.08 -3.23
CA ASP A 166 17.25 3.65 -4.56
C ASP A 166 16.39 2.47 -5.07
N PRO A 167 15.78 2.58 -6.25
CA PRO A 167 14.88 1.56 -6.78
C PRO A 167 15.53 0.18 -6.92
N ALA A 168 16.80 0.12 -7.36
CA ALA A 168 17.49 -1.16 -7.55
C ALA A 168 17.64 -1.88 -6.20
N ARG A 169 18.02 -1.15 -5.15
CA ARG A 169 18.10 -1.70 -3.79
C ARG A 169 16.74 -2.14 -3.24
N VAL A 170 15.68 -1.39 -3.53
CA VAL A 170 14.32 -1.80 -3.15
C VAL A 170 13.97 -3.13 -3.80
N PHE A 171 14.22 -3.30 -5.09
CA PHE A 171 13.88 -4.53 -5.81
C PHE A 171 14.75 -5.72 -5.38
N GLU A 172 15.99 -5.51 -4.97
CA GLU A 172 16.86 -6.54 -4.40
C GLU A 172 16.34 -7.12 -3.08
N THR A 173 15.49 -6.40 -2.35
CA THR A 173 14.91 -6.87 -1.08
C THR A 173 13.72 -7.81 -1.27
N LEU A 174 13.09 -7.85 -2.45
CA LEU A 174 11.85 -8.58 -2.71
C LEU A 174 11.92 -10.07 -2.35
N PRO A 175 13.00 -10.82 -2.65
CA PRO A 175 13.11 -12.21 -2.24
C PRO A 175 13.20 -12.44 -0.73
N HIS A 176 13.45 -11.40 0.04
CA HIS A 176 13.60 -11.44 1.51
C HIS A 176 12.36 -11.00 2.27
N LEU A 177 11.27 -10.70 1.56
CA LEU A 177 10.01 -10.33 2.19
C LEU A 177 9.43 -11.50 2.98
N GLY A 178 8.90 -11.21 4.16
CA GLY A 178 8.18 -12.17 4.98
C GLY A 178 6.67 -12.02 4.86
N THR A 179 5.94 -13.08 5.19
CA THR A 179 4.48 -13.04 5.23
C THR A 179 3.99 -12.11 6.32
N VAL A 180 3.04 -11.24 6.02
CA VAL A 180 2.36 -10.42 7.03
C VAL A 180 1.41 -11.31 7.84
N ARG A 181 1.47 -11.18 9.17
CA ARG A 181 0.63 -11.98 10.08
C ARG A 181 -0.85 -11.80 9.75
N GLY A 182 -1.54 -12.93 9.56
CA GLY A 182 -2.96 -12.94 9.22
C GLY A 182 -3.29 -12.49 7.79
N ARG A 183 -2.31 -12.50 6.87
CA ARG A 183 -2.52 -12.25 5.44
C ARG A 183 -1.94 -13.43 4.65
N MET A 184 -2.79 -14.42 4.32
CA MET A 184 -2.37 -15.69 3.69
C MET A 184 -1.14 -16.29 4.40
N GLN A 185 -1.10 -16.19 5.73
CA GLN A 185 0.00 -16.66 6.54
C GLN A 185 0.00 -18.20 6.58
N LEU A 186 1.07 -18.82 6.09
CA LEU A 186 1.24 -20.26 6.24
C LEU A 186 1.37 -20.60 7.74
N ALA A 187 0.39 -21.32 8.29
CA ALA A 187 0.35 -21.72 9.69
C ALA A 187 0.95 -23.11 9.90
N ALA A 188 0.68 -24.03 8.97
CA ALA A 188 1.18 -25.40 9.04
C ALA A 188 1.15 -26.06 7.65
N THR A 189 1.93 -27.12 7.48
CA THR A 189 1.80 -28.06 6.37
C THR A 189 1.50 -29.43 6.97
N ARG A 190 0.46 -30.12 6.47
CA ARG A 190 0.08 -31.47 6.91
C ARG A 190 1.00 -32.51 6.28
N ASP A 191 1.03 -33.72 6.83
CA ASP A 191 1.86 -34.84 6.35
C ASP A 191 1.59 -35.20 4.87
N ASN A 192 0.36 -34.96 4.40
CA ASN A 192 -0.03 -35.16 2.99
C ASN A 192 0.35 -34.00 2.06
N GLY A 193 1.09 -33.01 2.55
CA GLY A 193 1.52 -31.83 1.79
C GLY A 193 0.50 -30.68 1.72
N ALA A 194 -0.70 -30.83 2.33
CA ALA A 194 -1.71 -29.77 2.33
C ALA A 194 -1.26 -28.59 3.22
N ALA A 195 -1.26 -27.40 2.66
CA ALA A 195 -0.93 -26.18 3.38
C ALA A 195 -2.17 -25.61 4.10
N VAL A 196 -1.97 -25.10 5.31
CA VAL A 196 -2.99 -24.45 6.13
C VAL A 196 -2.60 -22.98 6.27
N PHE A 197 -3.50 -22.09 5.89
CA PHE A 197 -3.28 -20.65 5.96
C PHE A 197 -4.20 -19.97 6.95
N VAL A 198 -3.72 -18.87 7.54
CA VAL A 198 -4.51 -17.93 8.34
C VAL A 198 -4.65 -16.64 7.53
N ASP A 199 -5.89 -16.24 7.29
CA ASP A 199 -6.22 -14.96 6.64
C ASP A 199 -7.33 -14.26 7.43
N TYR A 200 -7.20 -12.94 7.63
CA TYR A 200 -8.21 -12.08 8.23
C TYR A 200 -9.02 -11.34 7.14
N ALA A 201 -9.20 -11.98 5.98
CA ALA A 201 -10.05 -11.44 4.93
C ALA A 201 -11.50 -11.28 5.44
N HIS A 202 -12.14 -10.20 5.02
CA HIS A 202 -13.53 -9.88 5.32
C HIS A 202 -14.43 -10.03 4.08
N THR A 203 -13.84 -10.29 2.92
CA THR A 203 -14.47 -10.44 1.62
C THR A 203 -13.90 -11.65 0.88
#